data_8b5604563bff87b1e8313e5ec87ac0a3
#
_entry.id   8b5604563bff87b1e8313e5ec87ac0a3
#
_cell.length_a   1.000
_cell.length_b   1.000
_cell.length_c   1.000
_cell.angle_alpha   90.00
_cell.angle_beta   90.00
_cell.angle_gamma   90.00
#
_symmetry.space_group_name_H-M   'P 1'
#
loop_
_entity.id
_entity.type
_entity.pdbx_description
1 polymer ?
#
loop_
_entity_poly.entity_id
_entity_poly.type
_entity_poly.pdbx_seq_one_letter_code
_entity_poly.pdbx_strand_id
1 'polypeptide(L)'
;MPIKAVQQFMLGTVLSNEQQAKETLAAMKAAGYDGIELCGFMIHPIGFVVKLLTKAAGMPVGKGGNLDWHKLVQEAGLKVVSLHTDLGSLERDAHAVAEEAKSFGTEYVVITGMYRFDYGDEATMHELAKRLNKAGETLQKEGIHLLYHNHNCELRPVNAAKRAYDILLEETDPAFVNFEFDSYWFTEGGANALTWMQRLGSRMKLWHINDRGTRITGSAITPILKTDSMELGTGNMDLDSLMTQALSVNVDAIILESHRNWVDNSPVKSFQLSAKYLAQKF
;
A
#
# COMPACT_ATOMS: atom_id res chain seq x y z
N MET A 1 -5.29 8.22 17.53
CA MET A 1 -6.08 7.61 16.42
C MET A 1 -5.19 7.55 15.20
N PRO A 2 -5.23 6.49 14.40
CA PRO A 2 -4.44 6.37 13.18
C PRO A 2 -4.78 7.47 12.16
N ILE A 3 -3.80 7.83 11.34
CA ILE A 3 -4.01 8.76 10.22
C ILE A 3 -4.82 8.04 9.13
N LYS A 4 -5.88 8.66 8.63
CA LYS A 4 -6.60 8.17 7.45
C LYS A 4 -5.92 8.69 6.20
N ALA A 5 -5.45 7.80 5.35
CA ALA A 5 -4.71 8.15 4.15
C ALA A 5 -5.25 7.45 2.90
N VAL A 6 -4.80 7.91 1.73
CA VAL A 6 -5.04 7.27 0.44
C VAL A 6 -3.69 6.98 -0.21
N GLN A 7 -3.55 5.79 -0.80
CA GLN A 7 -2.37 5.43 -1.58
C GLN A 7 -2.36 6.19 -2.91
N GLN A 8 -1.24 6.85 -3.22
CA GLN A 8 -1.07 7.65 -4.45
C GLN A 8 -1.34 6.86 -5.73
N PHE A 9 -1.00 5.57 -5.74
CA PHE A 9 -1.18 4.71 -6.91
C PHE A 9 -2.65 4.61 -7.34
N MET A 10 -3.60 4.61 -6.41
CA MET A 10 -5.05 4.66 -6.68
C MET A 10 -5.43 5.89 -7.51
N LEU A 11 -4.68 6.98 -7.38
CA LEU A 11 -4.99 8.28 -7.98
C LEU A 11 -4.34 8.51 -9.35
N GLY A 12 -3.59 7.54 -9.88
CA GLY A 12 -2.75 7.69 -11.07
C GLY A 12 -3.45 8.27 -12.31
N THR A 13 -4.77 8.05 -12.46
CA THR A 13 -5.57 8.59 -13.57
C THR A 13 -6.01 10.04 -13.38
N VAL A 14 -5.94 10.58 -12.17
CA VAL A 14 -6.41 11.92 -11.78
C VAL A 14 -5.28 12.82 -11.26
N LEU A 15 -4.03 12.47 -11.55
CA LEU A 15 -2.81 13.22 -11.19
C LEU A 15 -1.99 13.60 -12.43
N SER A 16 -2.63 13.84 -13.58
CA SER A 16 -1.92 14.03 -14.86
C SER A 16 -1.28 15.41 -15.01
N ASN A 17 -1.72 16.39 -14.23
CA ASN A 17 -1.19 17.76 -14.22
C ASN A 17 -1.43 18.41 -12.84
N GLU A 18 -0.80 19.57 -12.60
CA GLU A 18 -0.83 20.26 -11.30
C GLU A 18 -2.27 20.63 -10.87
N GLN A 19 -3.12 21.09 -11.79
CA GLN A 19 -4.50 21.46 -11.47
C GLN A 19 -5.31 20.25 -11.02
N GLN A 20 -5.26 19.14 -11.75
CA GLN A 20 -5.95 17.91 -11.37
C GLN A 20 -5.43 17.35 -10.03
N ALA A 21 -4.10 17.41 -9.81
CA ALA A 21 -3.51 16.98 -8.55
C ALA A 21 -4.04 17.84 -7.38
N LYS A 22 -4.04 19.15 -7.50
CA LYS A 22 -4.60 20.07 -6.48
C LYS A 22 -6.07 19.77 -6.19
N GLU A 23 -6.89 19.63 -7.21
CA GLU A 23 -8.33 19.31 -7.06
C GLU A 23 -8.52 17.94 -6.37
N THR A 24 -7.73 16.93 -6.75
CA THR A 24 -7.82 15.59 -6.18
C THR A 24 -7.40 15.58 -4.71
N LEU A 25 -6.28 16.21 -4.36
CA LEU A 25 -5.79 16.28 -2.99
C LEU A 25 -6.73 17.11 -2.10
N ALA A 26 -7.28 18.21 -2.62
CA ALA A 26 -8.31 19.00 -1.93
C ALA A 26 -9.58 18.16 -1.67
N ALA A 27 -10.01 17.36 -2.66
CA ALA A 27 -11.14 16.45 -2.50
C ALA A 27 -10.87 15.35 -1.44
N MET A 28 -9.63 14.83 -1.35
CA MET A 28 -9.23 13.92 -0.27
C MET A 28 -9.38 14.58 1.10
N LYS A 29 -8.81 15.78 1.27
CA LYS A 29 -8.89 16.52 2.53
C LYS A 29 -10.33 16.82 2.91
N ALA A 30 -11.15 17.27 1.96
CA ALA A 30 -12.58 17.55 2.17
C ALA A 30 -13.39 16.29 2.53
N ALA A 31 -12.98 15.10 2.06
CA ALA A 31 -13.57 13.82 2.42
C ALA A 31 -13.16 13.32 3.82
N GLY A 32 -12.17 13.96 4.47
CA GLY A 32 -11.73 13.63 5.82
C GLY A 32 -10.50 12.73 5.88
N TYR A 33 -9.73 12.65 4.80
CA TYR A 33 -8.38 12.08 4.85
C TYR A 33 -7.39 13.13 5.35
N ASP A 34 -6.45 12.69 6.18
CA ASP A 34 -5.41 13.54 6.74
C ASP A 34 -4.01 13.21 6.18
N GLY A 35 -3.89 12.14 5.40
CA GLY A 35 -2.64 11.70 4.84
C GLY A 35 -2.72 11.17 3.42
N ILE A 36 -1.54 11.04 2.84
CA ILE A 36 -1.29 10.36 1.56
C ILE A 36 -0.05 9.49 1.72
N GLU A 37 -0.06 8.34 1.09
CA GLU A 37 1.13 7.52 0.91
C GLU A 37 1.68 7.75 -0.50
N LEU A 38 2.98 8.03 -0.60
CA LEU A 38 3.62 8.34 -1.87
C LEU A 38 4.37 7.13 -2.45
N CYS A 39 4.42 7.08 -3.79
CA CYS A 39 5.17 6.09 -4.53
C CYS A 39 6.34 6.76 -5.26
N GLY A 40 7.57 6.34 -4.98
CA GLY A 40 8.78 6.90 -5.59
C GLY A 40 8.71 6.96 -7.12
N PHE A 41 8.21 5.91 -7.76
CA PHE A 41 8.06 5.89 -9.23
C PHE A 41 6.96 6.84 -9.77
N MET A 42 6.11 7.42 -8.91
CA MET A 42 5.08 8.40 -9.27
C MET A 42 5.47 9.83 -8.94
N ILE A 43 6.45 10.03 -8.07
CA ILE A 43 6.95 11.37 -7.71
C ILE A 43 8.24 11.73 -8.45
N HIS A 44 8.89 10.76 -9.10
CA HIS A 44 10.05 10.98 -9.96
C HIS A 44 9.73 10.83 -11.44
N PRO A 45 10.43 11.56 -12.33
CA PRO A 45 10.36 11.32 -13.76
C PRO A 45 10.86 9.92 -14.09
N ILE A 46 10.01 9.08 -14.66
CA ILE A 46 10.38 7.73 -15.12
C ILE A 46 10.78 7.73 -16.60
N GLY A 47 11.86 7.00 -16.92
CA GLY A 47 12.32 6.84 -18.30
C GLY A 47 11.30 6.13 -19.20
N PHE A 48 11.40 6.37 -20.53
CA PHE A 48 10.47 5.84 -21.51
C PHE A 48 10.31 4.31 -21.45
N VAL A 49 11.40 3.57 -21.27
CA VAL A 49 11.38 2.09 -21.18
C VAL A 49 10.59 1.62 -19.96
N VAL A 50 10.80 2.25 -18.79
CA VAL A 50 10.06 1.93 -17.56
C VAL A 50 8.57 2.22 -17.74
N LYS A 51 8.21 3.35 -18.37
CA LYS A 51 6.81 3.66 -18.71
C LYS A 51 6.16 2.56 -19.53
N LEU A 52 6.87 2.05 -20.55
CA LEU A 52 6.35 1.00 -21.42
C LEU A 52 6.11 -0.31 -20.65
N LEU A 53 7.08 -0.71 -19.81
CA LEU A 53 6.98 -1.92 -18.99
C LEU A 53 5.86 -1.81 -17.93
N THR A 54 5.73 -0.67 -17.28
CA THR A 54 4.67 -0.40 -16.29
C THR A 54 3.28 -0.49 -16.95
N LYS A 55 3.13 0.11 -18.14
CA LYS A 55 1.89 0.01 -18.92
C LYS A 55 1.59 -1.42 -19.38
N ALA A 56 2.61 -2.17 -19.82
CA ALA A 56 2.46 -3.58 -20.20
C ALA A 56 2.06 -4.48 -19.01
N ALA A 57 2.46 -4.11 -17.81
CA ALA A 57 2.03 -4.76 -16.56
C ALA A 57 0.62 -4.35 -16.11
N GLY A 58 -0.12 -3.54 -16.89
CA GLY A 58 -1.48 -3.10 -16.57
C GLY A 58 -1.55 -2.02 -15.49
N MET A 59 -0.41 -1.44 -15.12
CA MET A 59 -0.34 -0.40 -14.09
C MET A 59 -0.57 1.00 -14.68
N PRO A 60 -1.27 1.90 -13.99
CA PRO A 60 -1.46 3.27 -14.45
C PRO A 60 -0.12 4.02 -14.49
N VAL A 61 0.21 4.57 -15.64
CA VAL A 61 1.40 5.41 -15.82
C VAL A 61 0.95 6.86 -15.78
N GLY A 62 0.92 7.45 -14.61
CA GLY A 62 0.62 8.87 -14.42
C GLY A 62 1.74 9.78 -14.94
N LYS A 63 1.41 11.06 -15.15
CA LYS A 63 2.40 12.11 -15.44
C LYS A 63 2.91 12.79 -14.16
N GLY A 64 2.54 12.27 -12.98
CA GLY A 64 2.80 12.86 -11.68
C GLY A 64 4.26 13.09 -11.33
N GLY A 65 5.19 12.34 -11.92
CA GLY A 65 6.62 12.49 -11.66
C GLY A 65 7.26 13.81 -12.12
N ASN A 66 6.50 14.69 -12.77
CA ASN A 66 6.94 16.04 -13.13
C ASN A 66 6.30 17.14 -12.25
N LEU A 67 5.55 16.74 -11.20
CA LEU A 67 4.86 17.66 -10.30
C LEU A 67 5.70 17.90 -9.05
N ASP A 68 5.57 19.09 -8.47
CA ASP A 68 6.15 19.43 -7.17
C ASP A 68 5.29 18.84 -6.04
N TRP A 69 5.61 17.62 -5.65
CA TRP A 69 4.86 16.88 -4.63
C TRP A 69 5.00 17.49 -3.24
N HIS A 70 6.13 18.12 -2.90
CA HIS A 70 6.29 18.85 -1.63
C HIS A 70 5.26 19.98 -1.52
N LYS A 71 5.20 20.80 -2.56
CA LYS A 71 4.23 21.91 -2.63
C LYS A 71 2.78 21.40 -2.62
N LEU A 72 2.47 20.40 -3.42
CA LEU A 72 1.10 19.86 -3.55
C LEU A 72 0.57 19.31 -2.22
N VAL A 73 1.36 18.51 -1.53
CA VAL A 73 1.00 17.91 -0.23
C VAL A 73 0.86 18.99 0.84
N GLN A 74 1.79 19.95 0.87
CA GLN A 74 1.74 21.10 1.81
C GLN A 74 0.51 21.95 1.58
N GLU A 75 0.23 22.36 0.34
CA GLU A 75 -0.95 23.18 0.00
C GLU A 75 -2.28 22.47 0.33
N ALA A 76 -2.33 21.15 0.18
CA ALA A 76 -3.50 20.34 0.53
C ALA A 76 -3.66 20.12 2.05
N GLY A 77 -2.64 20.40 2.86
CA GLY A 77 -2.63 20.15 4.29
C GLY A 77 -2.72 18.66 4.64
N LEU A 78 -2.11 17.81 3.79
CA LEU A 78 -2.00 16.37 3.99
C LEU A 78 -0.63 16.01 4.58
N LYS A 79 -0.56 14.93 5.39
CA LYS A 79 0.69 14.34 5.85
C LYS A 79 1.12 13.23 4.90
N VAL A 80 2.40 13.11 4.61
CA VAL A 80 2.93 11.91 3.97
C VAL A 80 3.12 10.85 5.06
N VAL A 81 2.37 9.74 4.96
CA VAL A 81 2.42 8.67 5.99
C VAL A 81 3.55 7.69 5.74
N SER A 82 3.96 7.52 4.50
CA SER A 82 5.03 6.59 4.08
C SER A 82 5.45 6.88 2.65
N LEU A 83 6.63 6.37 2.28
CA LEU A 83 7.18 6.44 0.94
C LEU A 83 7.52 5.04 0.43
N HIS A 84 6.83 4.58 -0.63
CA HIS A 84 7.16 3.34 -1.31
C HIS A 84 8.39 3.51 -2.21
N THR A 85 9.35 2.59 -2.08
CA THR A 85 10.51 2.48 -2.96
C THR A 85 10.83 1.02 -3.28
N ASP A 86 11.79 0.76 -4.17
CA ASP A 86 12.27 -0.60 -4.43
C ASP A 86 13.51 -0.93 -3.59
N LEU A 87 13.65 -2.21 -3.23
CA LEU A 87 14.78 -2.68 -2.39
C LEU A 87 16.14 -2.40 -3.05
N GLY A 88 16.23 -2.50 -4.39
CA GLY A 88 17.48 -2.23 -5.09
C GLY A 88 17.92 -0.77 -5.03
N SER A 89 16.98 0.18 -5.02
CA SER A 89 17.28 1.60 -4.80
C SER A 89 17.76 1.84 -3.37
N LEU A 90 17.11 1.23 -2.40
CA LEU A 90 17.51 1.31 -1.00
C LEU A 90 18.90 0.69 -0.76
N GLU A 91 19.20 -0.46 -1.36
CA GLU A 91 20.53 -1.09 -1.26
C GLU A 91 21.66 -0.29 -1.92
N ARG A 92 21.33 0.46 -2.97
CA ARG A 92 22.32 1.31 -3.66
C ARG A 92 22.65 2.58 -2.89
N ASP A 93 21.64 3.23 -2.30
CA ASP A 93 21.82 4.51 -1.61
C ASP A 93 20.71 4.71 -0.55
N ALA A 94 20.91 4.07 0.60
CA ALA A 94 19.99 4.18 1.72
C ALA A 94 19.90 5.60 2.29
N HIS A 95 21.02 6.36 2.21
CA HIS A 95 21.04 7.74 2.68
C HIS A 95 20.12 8.64 1.82
N ALA A 96 20.21 8.55 0.49
CA ALA A 96 19.34 9.31 -0.40
C ALA A 96 17.86 8.97 -0.19
N VAL A 97 17.52 7.68 0.01
CA VAL A 97 16.14 7.25 0.32
C VAL A 97 15.67 7.80 1.65
N ALA A 98 16.54 7.79 2.68
CA ALA A 98 16.21 8.34 3.99
C ALA A 98 15.99 9.85 3.95
N GLU A 99 16.87 10.60 3.26
CA GLU A 99 16.73 12.05 3.10
C GLU A 99 15.45 12.41 2.33
N GLU A 100 15.07 11.64 1.32
CA GLU A 100 13.82 11.83 0.62
C GLU A 100 12.61 11.62 1.55
N ALA A 101 12.58 10.53 2.32
CA ALA A 101 11.51 10.30 3.29
C ALA A 101 11.41 11.44 4.32
N LYS A 102 12.55 11.86 4.89
CA LYS A 102 12.62 12.99 5.82
C LYS A 102 12.13 14.28 5.20
N SER A 103 12.45 14.54 3.92
CA SER A 103 12.03 15.76 3.21
C SER A 103 10.50 15.85 3.08
N PHE A 104 9.80 14.70 3.03
CA PHE A 104 8.35 14.62 3.10
C PHE A 104 7.80 14.55 4.53
N GLY A 105 8.67 14.50 5.54
CA GLY A 105 8.27 14.43 6.94
C GLY A 105 7.71 13.08 7.38
N THR A 106 8.05 11.99 6.67
CA THR A 106 7.68 10.63 7.06
C THR A 106 8.87 9.87 7.64
N GLU A 107 8.58 8.98 8.61
CA GLU A 107 9.56 8.07 9.21
C GLU A 107 9.51 6.68 8.57
N TYR A 108 8.60 6.42 7.63
CA TYR A 108 8.37 5.12 7.04
C TYR A 108 8.77 5.06 5.57
N VAL A 109 9.63 4.10 5.26
CA VAL A 109 9.94 3.65 3.90
C VAL A 109 9.40 2.24 3.73
N VAL A 110 8.66 2.02 2.66
CA VAL A 110 7.98 0.76 2.37
C VAL A 110 8.59 0.09 1.14
N ILE A 111 8.98 -1.18 1.29
CA ILE A 111 9.34 -2.05 0.17
C ILE A 111 8.14 -2.92 -0.17
N THR A 112 7.68 -2.80 -1.38
CA THR A 112 6.66 -3.67 -1.94
C THR A 112 7.29 -4.81 -2.76
N GLY A 113 6.49 -5.76 -3.20
CA GLY A 113 6.92 -6.99 -3.86
C GLY A 113 8.03 -6.84 -4.90
N MET A 114 8.85 -7.86 -5.00
CA MET A 114 10.04 -7.90 -5.84
C MET A 114 9.69 -8.26 -7.29
N TYR A 115 10.22 -7.51 -8.24
CA TYR A 115 10.04 -7.79 -9.67
C TYR A 115 10.83 -9.02 -10.11
N ARG A 116 10.20 -9.93 -10.88
CA ARG A 116 10.80 -11.19 -11.39
C ARG A 116 11.39 -12.04 -10.26
N PHE A 117 10.65 -12.18 -9.18
CA PHE A 117 11.08 -12.86 -7.97
C PHE A 117 10.23 -14.13 -7.74
N ASP A 118 10.85 -15.25 -7.40
CA ASP A 118 10.14 -16.49 -7.11
C ASP A 118 9.83 -16.65 -5.63
N TYR A 119 8.63 -16.23 -5.24
CA TYR A 119 8.12 -16.39 -3.87
C TYR A 119 7.85 -17.86 -3.47
N GLY A 120 7.94 -18.82 -4.39
CA GLY A 120 7.83 -20.24 -4.10
C GLY A 120 9.16 -20.93 -3.82
N ASP A 121 10.28 -20.24 -4.01
CA ASP A 121 11.61 -20.77 -3.73
C ASP A 121 12.06 -20.40 -2.31
N GLU A 122 12.26 -21.42 -1.46
CA GLU A 122 12.57 -21.24 -0.04
C GLU A 122 13.91 -20.53 0.18
N ALA A 123 14.94 -20.90 -0.59
CA ALA A 123 16.27 -20.29 -0.47
C ALA A 123 16.25 -18.79 -0.84
N THR A 124 15.50 -18.45 -1.89
CA THR A 124 15.28 -17.08 -2.34
C THR A 124 14.55 -16.26 -1.27
N MET A 125 13.58 -16.86 -0.55
CA MET A 125 12.89 -16.18 0.54
C MET A 125 13.76 -15.93 1.77
N HIS A 126 14.62 -16.89 2.15
CA HIS A 126 15.62 -16.69 3.21
C HIS A 126 16.59 -15.56 2.86
N GLU A 127 17.02 -15.48 1.60
CA GLU A 127 17.89 -14.39 1.15
C GLU A 127 17.18 -13.03 1.18
N LEU A 128 15.90 -12.97 0.79
CA LEU A 128 15.12 -11.75 0.88
C LEU A 128 15.01 -11.26 2.34
N ALA A 129 14.74 -12.14 3.30
CA ALA A 129 14.67 -11.78 4.71
C ALA A 129 15.99 -11.18 5.22
N LYS A 130 17.14 -11.76 4.84
CA LYS A 130 18.48 -11.22 5.17
C LYS A 130 18.70 -9.84 4.57
N ARG A 131 18.34 -9.65 3.30
CA ARG A 131 18.48 -8.37 2.60
C ARG A 131 17.61 -7.29 3.26
N LEU A 132 16.38 -7.63 3.62
CA LEU A 132 15.47 -6.71 4.32
C LEU A 132 16.03 -6.33 5.69
N ASN A 133 16.55 -7.28 6.47
CA ASN A 133 17.19 -6.98 7.77
C ASN A 133 18.36 -6.01 7.62
N LYS A 134 19.25 -6.26 6.64
CA LYS A 134 20.39 -5.37 6.39
C LYS A 134 19.95 -3.97 5.94
N ALA A 135 18.97 -3.89 5.07
CA ALA A 135 18.41 -2.63 4.59
C ALA A 135 17.73 -1.85 5.73
N GLY A 136 16.93 -2.55 6.56
CA GLY A 136 16.25 -1.95 7.72
C GLY A 136 17.24 -1.48 8.79
N GLU A 137 18.30 -2.25 9.10
CA GLU A 137 19.37 -1.81 9.99
C GLU A 137 20.06 -0.53 9.48
N THR A 138 20.24 -0.42 8.17
CA THR A 138 20.86 0.77 7.56
C THR A 138 19.93 2.00 7.68
N LEU A 139 18.65 1.85 7.35
CA LEU A 139 17.66 2.93 7.49
C LEU A 139 17.46 3.37 8.93
N GLN A 140 17.50 2.43 9.89
CA GLN A 140 17.35 2.76 11.31
C GLN A 140 18.46 3.72 11.80
N LYS A 141 19.68 3.61 11.29
CA LYS A 141 20.78 4.53 11.59
C LYS A 141 20.51 5.94 11.08
N GLU A 142 19.67 6.07 10.07
CA GLU A 142 19.18 7.34 9.54
C GLU A 142 17.88 7.82 10.24
N GLY A 143 17.36 7.09 11.21
CA GLY A 143 16.10 7.41 11.90
C GLY A 143 14.86 7.10 11.08
N ILE A 144 14.96 6.20 10.09
CA ILE A 144 13.84 5.76 9.24
C ILE A 144 13.54 4.30 9.49
N HIS A 145 12.26 3.93 9.47
CA HIS A 145 11.77 2.58 9.68
C HIS A 145 11.44 1.91 8.35
N LEU A 146 11.94 0.69 8.16
CA LEU A 146 11.62 -0.13 7.00
C LEU A 146 10.35 -0.95 7.25
N LEU A 147 9.40 -0.86 6.33
CA LEU A 147 8.22 -1.72 6.29
C LEU A 147 8.22 -2.57 5.03
N TYR A 148 7.65 -3.77 5.14
CA TYR A 148 7.37 -4.62 4.00
C TYR A 148 5.87 -4.66 3.73
N HIS A 149 5.48 -4.36 2.48
CA HIS A 149 4.10 -4.42 2.01
C HIS A 149 3.88 -5.72 1.22
N ASN A 150 2.83 -6.45 1.58
CA ASN A 150 2.48 -7.72 0.96
C ASN A 150 1.46 -7.60 -0.16
N HIS A 151 1.54 -8.57 -1.09
CA HIS A 151 0.48 -8.92 -2.02
C HIS A 151 -0.04 -10.34 -1.73
N ASN A 152 -0.59 -11.01 -2.73
CA ASN A 152 -1.01 -12.41 -2.61
C ASN A 152 0.10 -13.42 -2.98
N CYS A 153 1.18 -12.97 -3.61
CA CYS A 153 2.30 -13.84 -4.00
C CYS A 153 3.06 -14.40 -2.79
N GLU A 154 3.08 -13.70 -1.67
CA GLU A 154 3.70 -14.15 -0.42
C GLU A 154 2.91 -15.30 0.24
N LEU A 155 1.70 -15.60 -0.22
CA LEU A 155 0.94 -16.77 0.22
C LEU A 155 1.37 -18.06 -0.48
N ARG A 156 2.28 -18.01 -1.46
CA ARG A 156 2.81 -19.20 -2.11
C ARG A 156 3.50 -20.10 -1.09
N PRO A 157 3.21 -21.42 -1.11
CA PRO A 157 3.94 -22.37 -0.29
C PRO A 157 5.39 -22.46 -0.79
N VAL A 158 6.34 -22.38 0.14
CA VAL A 158 7.78 -22.63 -0.10
C VAL A 158 8.16 -24.08 0.25
N ASN A 159 7.39 -24.68 1.16
CA ASN A 159 7.48 -26.10 1.52
C ASN A 159 6.13 -26.58 2.08
N ALA A 160 6.08 -27.82 2.58
CA ALA A 160 4.84 -28.42 3.11
C ALA A 160 4.29 -27.71 4.37
N ALA A 161 5.11 -26.96 5.10
CA ALA A 161 4.76 -26.33 6.38
C ALA A 161 4.64 -24.80 6.32
N LYS A 162 5.34 -24.13 5.38
CA LYS A 162 5.49 -22.69 5.35
C LYS A 162 5.12 -22.07 4.00
N ARG A 163 4.62 -20.84 4.07
CA ARG A 163 4.48 -19.93 2.94
C ARG A 163 5.62 -18.90 2.95
N ALA A 164 5.80 -18.21 1.86
CA ALA A 164 6.79 -17.13 1.74
C ALA A 164 6.66 -16.09 2.87
N TYR A 165 5.42 -15.68 3.20
CA TYR A 165 5.19 -14.69 4.27
C TYR A 165 5.55 -15.22 5.67
N ASP A 166 5.47 -16.53 5.90
CA ASP A 166 5.91 -17.12 7.18
C ASP A 166 7.41 -16.89 7.38
N ILE A 167 8.23 -17.09 6.33
CA ILE A 167 9.67 -16.82 6.37
C ILE A 167 9.95 -15.34 6.65
N LEU A 168 9.26 -14.43 5.95
CA LEU A 168 9.43 -12.99 6.20
C LEU A 168 9.10 -12.61 7.64
N LEU A 169 8.00 -13.15 8.19
CA LEU A 169 7.60 -12.85 9.56
C LEU A 169 8.57 -13.43 10.60
N GLU A 170 9.08 -14.64 10.38
CA GLU A 170 9.92 -15.35 11.33
C GLU A 170 11.40 -14.91 11.29
N GLU A 171 11.92 -14.54 10.12
CA GLU A 171 13.36 -14.32 9.91
C GLU A 171 13.74 -12.83 9.77
N THR A 172 12.76 -11.93 9.71
CA THR A 172 13.07 -10.51 9.82
C THR A 172 13.04 -10.06 11.27
N ASP A 173 14.06 -9.28 11.66
CA ASP A 173 14.19 -8.73 13.00
C ASP A 173 13.18 -7.57 13.20
N PRO A 174 12.30 -7.63 14.22
CA PRO A 174 11.36 -6.55 14.52
C PRO A 174 12.00 -5.19 14.81
N ALA A 175 13.28 -5.18 15.20
CA ALA A 175 14.03 -3.94 15.38
C ALA A 175 14.29 -3.23 14.06
N PHE A 176 14.39 -3.96 12.94
CA PHE A 176 14.79 -3.43 11.64
C PHE A 176 13.68 -3.45 10.60
N VAL A 177 12.80 -4.46 10.64
CA VAL A 177 11.76 -4.66 9.63
C VAL A 177 10.42 -4.85 10.30
N ASN A 178 9.45 -4.05 9.92
CA ASN A 178 8.06 -4.19 10.31
C ASN A 178 7.17 -4.27 9.06
N PHE A 179 5.86 -4.17 9.20
CA PHE A 179 4.95 -4.46 8.11
C PHE A 179 3.92 -3.34 7.89
N GLU A 180 3.71 -3.05 6.63
CA GLU A 180 2.50 -2.46 6.11
C GLU A 180 1.67 -3.60 5.55
N PHE A 181 0.60 -3.97 6.26
CA PHE A 181 -0.18 -5.14 5.90
C PHE A 181 -1.33 -4.77 4.97
N ASP A 182 -1.42 -5.46 3.82
CA ASP A 182 -2.57 -5.37 2.94
C ASP A 182 -3.51 -6.56 3.15
N SER A 183 -4.67 -6.28 3.72
CA SER A 183 -5.70 -7.28 4.04
C SER A 183 -6.49 -7.74 2.81
N TYR A 184 -6.61 -6.89 1.78
CA TYR A 184 -7.32 -7.24 0.54
C TYR A 184 -6.56 -8.32 -0.23
N TRP A 185 -5.26 -8.15 -0.44
CA TRP A 185 -4.47 -9.11 -1.20
C TRP A 185 -4.38 -10.47 -0.52
N PHE A 186 -4.35 -10.52 0.81
CA PHE A 186 -4.42 -11.79 1.54
C PHE A 186 -5.78 -12.46 1.42
N THR A 187 -6.87 -11.70 1.48
CA THR A 187 -8.22 -12.20 1.24
C THR A 187 -8.39 -12.67 -0.21
N GLU A 188 -7.87 -11.92 -1.19
CA GLU A 188 -7.88 -12.31 -2.60
C GLU A 188 -7.07 -13.59 -2.85
N GLY A 189 -5.97 -13.80 -2.14
CA GLY A 189 -5.18 -15.02 -2.14
C GLY A 189 -5.80 -16.18 -1.36
N GLY A 190 -6.99 -16.01 -0.77
CA GLY A 190 -7.73 -17.05 -0.04
C GLY A 190 -7.27 -17.26 1.41
N ALA A 191 -6.47 -16.34 1.98
CA ALA A 191 -6.08 -16.39 3.38
C ALA A 191 -7.09 -15.65 4.27
N ASN A 192 -7.13 -15.99 5.55
CA ASN A 192 -7.87 -15.24 6.55
C ASN A 192 -7.02 -14.04 7.00
N ALA A 193 -7.36 -12.83 6.52
CA ALA A 193 -6.61 -11.61 6.82
C ALA A 193 -6.55 -11.30 8.33
N LEU A 194 -7.65 -11.52 9.08
CA LEU A 194 -7.68 -11.30 10.53
C LEU A 194 -6.64 -12.16 11.27
N THR A 195 -6.52 -13.43 10.90
CA THR A 195 -5.50 -14.32 11.49
C THR A 195 -4.08 -13.79 11.26
N TRP A 196 -3.80 -13.26 10.06
CA TRP A 196 -2.49 -12.69 9.77
C TRP A 196 -2.23 -11.36 10.49
N MET A 197 -3.24 -10.49 10.61
CA MET A 197 -3.13 -9.28 11.43
C MET A 197 -2.83 -9.61 12.90
N GLN A 198 -3.48 -10.64 13.44
CA GLN A 198 -3.21 -11.13 14.81
C GLN A 198 -1.77 -11.67 14.96
N ARG A 199 -1.27 -12.41 13.98
CA ARG A 199 0.12 -12.92 13.97
C ARG A 199 1.16 -11.80 13.87
N LEU A 200 0.89 -10.77 13.09
CA LEU A 200 1.75 -9.59 12.98
C LEU A 200 1.79 -8.80 14.27
N GLY A 201 0.65 -8.66 14.95
CA GLY A 201 0.56 -7.91 16.20
C GLY A 201 1.13 -6.49 16.06
N SER A 202 1.95 -6.07 17.00
CA SER A 202 2.59 -4.74 17.02
C SER A 202 3.62 -4.49 15.89
N ARG A 203 3.98 -5.54 15.12
CA ARG A 203 4.80 -5.38 13.92
C ARG A 203 4.03 -4.79 12.73
N MET A 204 2.69 -4.80 12.77
CA MET A 204 1.86 -4.10 11.79
C MET A 204 1.83 -2.61 12.15
N LYS A 205 2.58 -1.78 11.40
CA LYS A 205 2.67 -0.33 11.64
C LYS A 205 1.66 0.43 10.79
N LEU A 206 1.47 0.01 9.55
CA LEU A 206 0.52 0.58 8.61
C LEU A 206 -0.41 -0.52 8.10
N TRP A 207 -1.63 -0.13 7.75
CA TRP A 207 -2.63 -1.07 7.22
C TRP A 207 -3.25 -0.54 5.94
N HIS A 208 -3.08 -1.29 4.84
CA HIS A 208 -3.81 -1.08 3.61
C HIS A 208 -5.19 -1.72 3.71
N ILE A 209 -6.22 -0.87 3.62
CA ILE A 209 -7.61 -1.26 3.69
C ILE A 209 -8.27 -1.14 2.31
N ASN A 210 -9.01 -2.16 1.94
CA ASN A 210 -9.90 -2.19 0.79
C ASN A 210 -11.05 -3.15 1.10
N ASP A 211 -12.15 -3.08 0.37
CA ASP A 211 -13.22 -4.08 0.46
C ASP A 211 -13.22 -4.96 -0.80
N ARG A 212 -13.87 -6.09 -0.73
CA ARG A 212 -13.94 -7.07 -1.80
C ARG A 212 -15.37 -7.56 -1.99
N GLY A 213 -15.83 -7.52 -3.22
CA GLY A 213 -17.20 -7.95 -3.50
C GLY A 213 -17.49 -8.01 -5.00
N THR A 214 -18.74 -7.90 -5.34
CA THR A 214 -19.21 -7.95 -6.72
C THR A 214 -19.99 -6.69 -7.06
N ARG A 215 -19.54 -5.94 -8.06
CA ARG A 215 -20.32 -4.84 -8.64
C ARG A 215 -21.20 -5.39 -9.75
N ILE A 216 -22.50 -5.29 -9.55
CA ILE A 216 -23.50 -5.70 -10.56
C ILE A 216 -23.84 -4.48 -11.41
N THR A 217 -23.51 -4.54 -12.70
CA THR A 217 -23.77 -3.47 -13.69
C THR A 217 -24.90 -3.82 -14.67
N GLY A 218 -25.62 -4.90 -14.44
CA GLY A 218 -26.70 -5.38 -15.31
C GLY A 218 -27.17 -6.77 -14.91
N SER A 219 -28.01 -7.40 -15.74
CA SER A 219 -28.45 -8.77 -15.52
C SER A 219 -27.30 -9.76 -15.71
N ALA A 220 -27.00 -10.56 -14.69
CA ALA A 220 -26.01 -11.63 -14.82
C ALA A 220 -26.58 -12.78 -15.65
N ILE A 221 -25.79 -13.27 -16.61
CA ILE A 221 -26.15 -14.44 -17.45
C ILE A 221 -26.02 -15.73 -16.63
N THR A 222 -25.14 -15.74 -15.62
CA THR A 222 -24.89 -16.89 -14.75
C THR A 222 -24.89 -16.46 -13.27
N PRO A 223 -25.12 -17.38 -12.32
CA PRO A 223 -25.04 -17.07 -10.91
C PRO A 223 -23.58 -16.90 -10.39
N ILE A 224 -22.59 -17.13 -11.26
CA ILE A 224 -21.16 -16.99 -10.92
C ILE A 224 -20.73 -15.57 -11.27
N LEU A 225 -20.51 -14.77 -10.23
CA LEU A 225 -20.08 -13.39 -10.37
C LEU A 225 -18.59 -13.25 -10.08
N LYS A 226 -17.94 -12.37 -10.84
CA LYS A 226 -16.54 -12.04 -10.63
C LYS A 226 -16.42 -11.07 -9.45
N THR A 227 -15.58 -11.42 -8.49
CA THR A 227 -15.23 -10.54 -7.37
C THR A 227 -14.08 -9.62 -7.73
N ASP A 228 -14.08 -8.43 -7.16
CA ASP A 228 -13.02 -7.43 -7.32
C ASP A 228 -13.01 -6.47 -6.10
N SER A 229 -12.12 -5.48 -6.10
CA SER A 229 -12.11 -4.42 -5.10
C SER A 229 -13.40 -3.61 -5.12
N MET A 230 -13.82 -3.17 -3.94
CA MET A 230 -15.02 -2.38 -3.71
C MET A 230 -14.72 -1.23 -2.76
N GLU A 231 -15.56 -0.21 -2.77
CA GLU A 231 -15.53 0.84 -1.76
C GLU A 231 -15.83 0.25 -0.37
N LEU A 232 -15.19 0.78 0.66
CA LEU A 232 -15.33 0.27 2.03
C LEU A 232 -16.80 0.23 2.48
N GLY A 233 -17.19 -0.92 3.01
CA GLY A 233 -18.56 -1.19 3.49
C GLY A 233 -19.56 -1.53 2.37
N THR A 234 -19.11 -1.68 1.12
CA THR A 234 -19.97 -2.08 -0.01
C THR A 234 -19.68 -3.47 -0.54
N GLY A 235 -18.65 -4.11 -0.03
CA GLY A 235 -18.27 -5.49 -0.31
C GLY A 235 -18.74 -6.47 0.77
N ASN A 236 -17.93 -7.50 0.97
CA ASN A 236 -18.26 -8.59 1.90
C ASN A 236 -17.06 -9.06 2.75
N MET A 237 -16.03 -8.23 2.90
CA MET A 237 -14.99 -8.46 3.91
C MET A 237 -15.52 -8.06 5.29
N ASP A 238 -15.10 -8.78 6.32
CA ASP A 238 -15.38 -8.41 7.73
C ASP A 238 -14.46 -7.26 8.17
N LEU A 239 -14.70 -6.08 7.59
CA LEU A 239 -13.90 -4.89 7.86
C LEU A 239 -13.98 -4.45 9.32
N ASP A 240 -15.05 -4.76 10.04
CA ASP A 240 -15.23 -4.36 11.44
C ASP A 240 -14.28 -5.13 12.36
N SER A 241 -14.12 -6.44 12.14
CA SER A 241 -13.13 -7.25 12.86
C SER A 241 -11.70 -6.83 12.53
N LEU A 242 -11.40 -6.55 11.25
CA LEU A 242 -10.09 -6.07 10.82
C LEU A 242 -9.76 -4.70 11.43
N MET A 243 -10.74 -3.78 11.46
CA MET A 243 -10.60 -2.46 12.08
C MET A 243 -10.32 -2.58 13.58
N THR A 244 -11.09 -3.42 14.28
CA THR A 244 -10.89 -3.68 15.70
C THR A 244 -9.47 -4.18 15.98
N GLN A 245 -8.97 -5.11 15.17
CA GLN A 245 -7.62 -5.64 15.30
C GLN A 245 -6.56 -4.57 15.02
N ALA A 246 -6.72 -3.77 13.95
CA ALA A 246 -5.78 -2.69 13.62
C ALA A 246 -5.67 -1.65 14.75
N LEU A 247 -6.81 -1.25 15.31
CA LEU A 247 -6.85 -0.31 16.44
C LEU A 247 -6.24 -0.90 17.71
N SER A 248 -6.42 -2.21 17.97
CA SER A 248 -5.87 -2.87 19.15
C SER A 248 -4.34 -2.90 19.19
N VAL A 249 -3.69 -2.89 18.02
CA VAL A 249 -2.22 -2.87 17.90
C VAL A 249 -1.66 -1.47 17.65
N ASN A 250 -2.52 -0.44 17.65
CA ASN A 250 -2.17 0.97 17.46
C ASN A 250 -1.40 1.23 16.15
N VAL A 251 -1.97 0.81 15.01
CA VAL A 251 -1.39 1.18 13.70
C VAL A 251 -1.32 2.72 13.55
N ASP A 252 -0.26 3.22 12.93
CA ASP A 252 -0.04 4.66 12.79
C ASP A 252 -0.90 5.27 11.67
N ALA A 253 -1.17 4.51 10.61
CA ALA A 253 -2.10 4.92 9.56
C ALA A 253 -2.93 3.75 9.01
N ILE A 254 -4.11 4.11 8.52
CA ILE A 254 -5.02 3.27 7.74
C ILE A 254 -5.12 3.89 6.35
N ILE A 255 -4.67 3.16 5.34
CA ILE A 255 -4.43 3.66 4.00
C ILE A 255 -5.38 2.98 3.03
N LEU A 256 -6.29 3.73 2.43
CA LEU A 256 -7.16 3.21 1.37
C LEU A 256 -6.35 2.96 0.11
N GLU A 257 -6.37 1.73 -0.38
CA GLU A 257 -5.81 1.37 -1.67
C GLU A 257 -6.80 0.54 -2.49
N SER A 258 -7.18 1.05 -3.66
CA SER A 258 -8.05 0.36 -4.62
C SER A 258 -7.55 0.62 -6.02
N HIS A 259 -7.23 -0.44 -6.77
CA HIS A 259 -6.57 -0.30 -8.06
C HIS A 259 -7.53 -0.16 -9.24
N ARG A 260 -8.79 -0.54 -9.07
CA ARG A 260 -9.78 -0.64 -10.16
C ARG A 260 -11.19 -0.88 -9.60
N ASN A 261 -12.14 -1.08 -10.48
CA ASN A 261 -13.55 -1.35 -10.16
C ASN A 261 -14.20 -0.21 -9.36
N TRP A 262 -13.74 1.00 -9.56
CA TRP A 262 -14.27 2.20 -8.90
C TRP A 262 -15.70 2.50 -9.33
N VAL A 263 -16.50 2.99 -8.41
CA VAL A 263 -17.85 3.50 -8.72
C VAL A 263 -17.73 4.58 -9.80
N ASP A 264 -18.58 4.49 -10.83
CA ASP A 264 -18.58 5.38 -12.00
C ASP A 264 -17.20 5.52 -12.67
N ASN A 265 -16.32 4.52 -12.56
CA ASN A 265 -14.93 4.55 -13.01
C ASN A 265 -14.12 5.75 -12.46
N SER A 266 -14.46 6.23 -11.27
CA SER A 266 -13.85 7.42 -10.65
C SER A 266 -13.17 7.08 -9.34
N PRO A 267 -11.83 7.14 -9.25
CA PRO A 267 -11.13 6.96 -7.99
C PRO A 267 -11.51 8.03 -6.96
N VAL A 268 -11.85 9.24 -7.41
CA VAL A 268 -12.30 10.33 -6.53
C VAL A 268 -13.62 9.97 -5.85
N LYS A 269 -14.61 9.51 -6.60
CA LYS A 269 -15.90 9.06 -6.02
C LYS A 269 -15.70 7.85 -5.12
N SER A 270 -14.80 6.94 -5.49
CA SER A 270 -14.49 5.74 -4.72
C SER A 270 -13.90 6.09 -3.36
N PHE A 271 -12.87 6.94 -3.28
CA PHE A 271 -12.33 7.33 -1.99
C PHE A 271 -13.33 8.18 -1.16
N GLN A 272 -14.16 9.00 -1.78
CA GLN A 272 -15.22 9.77 -1.08
C GLN A 272 -16.27 8.85 -0.46
N LEU A 273 -16.66 7.77 -1.12
CA LEU A 273 -17.55 6.76 -0.55
C LEU A 273 -16.89 5.99 0.59
N SER A 274 -15.66 5.56 0.40
CA SER A 274 -14.87 4.85 1.42
C SER A 274 -14.64 5.73 2.67
N ALA A 275 -14.48 7.04 2.49
CA ALA A 275 -14.37 7.99 3.60
C ALA A 275 -15.60 8.00 4.52
N LYS A 276 -16.80 7.79 3.97
CA LYS A 276 -18.04 7.71 4.78
C LYS A 276 -18.03 6.52 5.72
N TYR A 277 -17.48 5.39 5.29
CA TYR A 277 -17.28 4.22 6.14
C TYR A 277 -16.27 4.52 7.26
N LEU A 278 -15.10 5.07 6.88
CA LEU A 278 -14.07 5.44 7.85
C LEU A 278 -14.57 6.44 8.90
N ALA A 279 -15.36 7.42 8.51
CA ALA A 279 -15.94 8.41 9.43
C ALA A 279 -16.90 7.82 10.47
N GLN A 280 -17.41 6.61 10.28
CA GLN A 280 -18.25 5.90 11.26
C GLN A 280 -17.43 5.13 12.29
N LYS A 281 -16.12 4.98 12.07
CA LYS A 281 -15.23 4.16 12.89
C LYS A 281 -14.29 5.00 13.76
N PHE A 282 -14.24 6.33 13.52
CA PHE A 282 -13.35 7.28 14.22
C PHE A 282 -14.11 8.49 14.74
#